data_39f42d8c623796d87d7698fd93ab864c
#
_entry.id   39f42d8c623796d87d7698fd93ab864c
#
_cell.length_a   1.000
_cell.length_b   1.000
_cell.length_c   1.000
_cell.angle_alpha   90.00
_cell.angle_beta   90.00
_cell.angle_gamma   90.00
#
_symmetry.space_group_name_H-M   'P 1'
#
loop_
_entity.id
_entity.type
_entity.pdbx_description
1 polymer ?
#
loop_
_entity_poly.entity_id
_entity_poly.type
_entity_poly.pdbx_seq_one_letter_code
_entity_poly.pdbx_strand_id
1 'polypeptide(L)'
;MERTRLKLAVIFLLAALNVVLLGYVLLQAQQSRAYEDLTRRQAMTYLETHGVLLSESIIPWETDTTKIDLDTERTDDFGGDPLPAEGLPENGAVEDSRKTVTLLLDLVRGLSDWNASGAEVQAIQTGYRYAGEGDRGVLTPMWKLETSEQSYYLNCATGEVTLPTE
;
A
#
# COMPACT_ATOMS: atom_id res chain seq x y z
N MET A 1 -13.60 -24.94 52.54
CA MET A 1 -12.64 -25.58 51.63
C MET A 1 -13.11 -25.63 50.15
N GLU A 2 -14.38 -25.77 49.84
CA GLU A 2 -14.89 -25.85 48.46
C GLU A 2 -14.71 -24.56 47.63
N ARG A 3 -14.94 -23.38 48.22
CA ARG A 3 -14.84 -22.10 47.50
C ARG A 3 -13.42 -21.78 46.98
N THR A 4 -12.40 -22.24 47.71
CA THR A 4 -10.99 -22.03 47.28
C THR A 4 -10.62 -22.94 46.11
N ARG A 5 -11.11 -24.18 46.12
CA ARG A 5 -10.91 -25.13 45.02
C ARG A 5 -11.62 -24.68 43.74
N LEU A 6 -12.83 -24.13 43.88
CA LEU A 6 -13.58 -23.57 42.74
C LEU A 6 -12.86 -22.36 42.13
N LYS A 7 -12.34 -21.44 42.97
CA LYS A 7 -11.56 -20.28 42.46
C LYS A 7 -10.29 -20.72 41.74
N LEU A 8 -9.59 -21.72 42.28
CA LEU A 8 -8.39 -22.27 41.61
C LEU A 8 -8.74 -22.92 40.28
N ALA A 9 -9.81 -23.68 40.19
CA ALA A 9 -10.26 -24.31 38.94
C ALA A 9 -10.62 -23.27 37.88
N VAL A 10 -11.29 -22.17 38.26
CA VAL A 10 -11.62 -21.08 37.35
C VAL A 10 -10.35 -20.38 36.84
N ILE A 11 -9.37 -20.13 37.71
CA ILE A 11 -8.11 -19.52 37.33
C ILE A 11 -7.35 -20.40 36.30
N PHE A 12 -7.28 -21.72 36.59
CA PHE A 12 -6.65 -22.66 35.65
C PHE A 12 -7.38 -22.74 34.33
N LEU A 13 -8.71 -22.72 34.33
CA LEU A 13 -9.52 -22.72 33.11
C LEU A 13 -9.25 -21.45 32.27
N LEU A 14 -9.22 -20.28 32.92
CA LEU A 14 -8.92 -19.02 32.24
C LEU A 14 -7.50 -18.99 31.72
N ALA A 15 -6.53 -19.49 32.46
CA ALA A 15 -5.14 -19.60 32.01
C ALA A 15 -5.01 -20.52 30.78
N ALA A 16 -5.65 -21.69 30.81
CA ALA A 16 -5.68 -22.62 29.70
C ALA A 16 -6.33 -21.99 28.44
N LEU A 17 -7.45 -21.29 28.62
CA LEU A 17 -8.13 -20.59 27.53
C LEU A 17 -7.22 -19.52 26.89
N ASN A 18 -6.52 -18.72 27.72
CA ASN A 18 -5.59 -17.72 27.22
C ASN A 18 -4.43 -18.34 26.44
N VAL A 19 -3.88 -19.47 26.89
CA VAL A 19 -2.82 -20.19 26.15
C VAL A 19 -3.33 -20.69 24.80
N VAL A 20 -4.54 -21.24 24.74
CA VAL A 20 -5.16 -21.69 23.48
C VAL A 20 -5.40 -20.52 22.53
N LEU A 21 -5.93 -19.39 23.03
CA LEU A 21 -6.13 -18.19 22.24
C LEU A 21 -4.80 -17.62 21.70
N LEU A 22 -3.77 -17.56 22.54
CA LEU A 22 -2.45 -17.13 22.12
C LEU A 22 -1.89 -18.04 21.03
N GLY A 23 -1.99 -19.35 21.21
CA GLY A 23 -1.58 -20.34 20.19
C GLY A 23 -2.33 -20.15 18.87
N TYR A 24 -3.64 -19.91 18.92
CA TYR A 24 -4.45 -19.64 17.73
C TYR A 24 -4.01 -18.37 17.00
N VAL A 25 -3.79 -17.27 17.73
CA VAL A 25 -3.32 -16.00 17.15
C VAL A 25 -1.94 -16.17 16.50
N LEU A 26 -1.01 -16.89 17.14
CA LEU A 26 0.31 -17.15 16.57
C LEU A 26 0.24 -17.99 15.30
N LEU A 27 -0.59 -19.04 15.28
CA LEU A 27 -0.81 -19.86 14.09
C LEU A 27 -1.42 -19.03 12.94
N GLN A 28 -2.40 -18.20 13.24
CA GLN A 28 -3.02 -17.33 12.25
C GLN A 28 -2.01 -16.31 11.68
N ALA A 29 -1.16 -15.72 12.53
CA ALA A 29 -0.12 -14.80 12.09
C ALA A 29 0.92 -15.48 11.18
N GLN A 30 1.29 -16.73 11.46
CA GLN A 30 2.19 -17.51 10.59
C GLN A 30 1.56 -17.83 9.24
N GLN A 31 0.29 -18.22 9.23
CA GLN A 31 -0.44 -18.49 7.98
C GLN A 31 -0.59 -17.24 7.12
N SER A 32 -0.87 -16.09 7.73
CA SER A 32 -0.96 -14.82 7.00
C SER A 32 0.35 -14.46 6.31
N ARG A 33 1.50 -14.59 6.99
CA ARG A 33 2.82 -14.32 6.39
C ARG A 33 3.13 -15.25 5.23
N ALA A 34 2.88 -16.55 5.39
CA ALA A 34 3.11 -17.52 4.32
C ALA A 34 2.22 -17.25 3.09
N TYR A 35 0.99 -16.79 3.31
CA TYR A 35 0.08 -16.41 2.24
C TYR A 35 0.53 -15.13 1.54
N GLU A 36 1.01 -14.14 2.27
CA GLU A 36 1.56 -12.90 1.72
C GLU A 36 2.78 -13.17 0.84
N ASP A 37 3.73 -13.99 1.31
CA ASP A 37 4.92 -14.36 0.54
C ASP A 37 4.56 -15.10 -0.75
N LEU A 38 3.59 -16.01 -0.70
CA LEU A 38 3.11 -16.70 -1.89
C LEU A 38 2.49 -15.73 -2.88
N THR A 39 1.67 -14.80 -2.39
CA THR A 39 0.98 -13.81 -3.21
C THR A 39 1.99 -12.84 -3.86
N ARG A 40 3.03 -12.43 -3.12
CA ARG A 40 4.13 -11.61 -3.66
C ARG A 40 4.83 -12.32 -4.82
N ARG A 41 5.22 -13.58 -4.64
CA ARG A 41 5.87 -14.38 -5.69
C ARG A 41 5.00 -14.55 -6.92
N GLN A 42 3.70 -14.79 -6.73
CA GLN A 42 2.76 -14.90 -7.83
C GLN A 42 2.62 -13.59 -8.60
N ALA A 43 2.57 -12.44 -7.89
CA ALA A 43 2.53 -11.14 -8.51
C ALA A 43 3.81 -10.86 -9.33
N MET A 44 4.99 -11.19 -8.81
CA MET A 44 6.26 -11.04 -9.54
C MET A 44 6.29 -11.90 -10.80
N THR A 45 5.90 -13.16 -10.70
CA THR A 45 5.82 -14.06 -11.87
C THR A 45 4.82 -13.52 -12.91
N TYR A 46 3.72 -12.94 -12.46
CA TYR A 46 2.73 -12.32 -13.34
C TYR A 46 3.31 -11.11 -14.09
N LEU A 47 4.04 -10.21 -13.41
CA LEU A 47 4.73 -9.08 -13.99
C LEU A 47 5.71 -9.53 -15.08
N GLU A 48 6.60 -10.47 -14.76
CA GLU A 48 7.58 -11.02 -15.70
C GLU A 48 6.92 -11.66 -16.93
N THR A 49 5.85 -12.42 -16.73
CA THR A 49 5.11 -13.07 -17.82
C THR A 49 4.46 -12.07 -18.77
N HIS A 50 4.09 -10.89 -18.27
CA HIS A 50 3.50 -9.81 -19.07
C HIS A 50 4.53 -8.79 -19.56
N GLY A 51 5.82 -9.10 -19.41
CA GLY A 51 6.91 -8.29 -19.94
C GLY A 51 7.23 -7.04 -19.12
N VAL A 52 6.74 -6.93 -17.89
CA VAL A 52 7.13 -5.85 -16.99
C VAL A 52 8.31 -6.31 -16.15
N LEU A 53 9.47 -5.73 -16.41
CA LEU A 53 10.69 -6.03 -15.65
C LEU A 53 10.77 -5.10 -14.44
N LEU A 54 10.61 -5.67 -13.26
CA LEU A 54 10.56 -4.94 -12.00
C LEU A 54 11.33 -5.72 -10.92
N SER A 55 12.25 -5.05 -10.24
CA SER A 55 12.96 -5.65 -9.09
C SER A 55 12.06 -5.63 -7.85
N GLU A 56 11.99 -6.75 -7.12
CA GLU A 56 11.24 -6.85 -5.87
C GLU A 56 11.68 -5.81 -4.83
N SER A 57 12.95 -5.40 -4.87
CA SER A 57 13.54 -4.45 -3.91
C SER A 57 13.02 -3.01 -4.03
N ILE A 58 12.49 -2.63 -5.20
CA ILE A 58 11.98 -1.27 -5.43
C ILE A 58 10.47 -1.16 -5.19
N ILE A 59 9.78 -2.27 -4.92
CA ILE A 59 8.35 -2.28 -4.66
C ILE A 59 8.08 -1.81 -3.23
N PRO A 60 7.25 -0.78 -3.02
CA PRO A 60 6.84 -0.34 -1.69
C PRO A 60 5.78 -1.31 -1.13
N TRP A 61 6.23 -2.42 -0.52
CA TRP A 61 5.35 -3.45 0.03
C TRP A 61 4.53 -2.99 1.23
N GLU A 62 5.04 -2.03 1.99
CA GLU A 62 4.37 -1.42 3.14
C GLU A 62 3.99 0.01 2.79
N THR A 63 2.79 0.18 2.29
CA THR A 63 2.18 1.51 2.14
C THR A 63 1.41 1.81 3.42
N ASP A 64 2.12 2.28 4.45
CA ASP A 64 1.46 2.78 5.65
C ASP A 64 0.93 4.20 5.37
N THR A 65 -0.28 4.26 4.83
CA THR A 65 -0.99 5.51 4.54
C THR A 65 -1.44 6.24 5.81
N THR A 66 -1.29 5.63 6.98
CA THR A 66 -1.73 6.22 8.26
C THR A 66 -0.72 7.20 8.86
N LYS A 67 0.53 7.18 8.37
CA LYS A 67 1.59 8.14 8.76
C LYS A 67 2.01 8.95 7.55
N ILE A 68 1.17 9.90 7.19
CA ILE A 68 1.50 10.86 6.15
C ILE A 68 2.47 11.86 6.75
N ASP A 69 3.75 11.65 6.48
CA ASP A 69 4.73 12.73 6.59
C ASP A 69 4.50 13.60 5.35
N LEU A 70 3.70 14.64 5.52
CA LEU A 70 3.38 15.62 4.49
C LEU A 70 4.61 16.47 4.21
N ASP A 71 5.62 15.87 3.63
CA ASP A 71 6.74 16.59 3.07
C ASP A 71 6.26 17.27 1.78
N THR A 72 6.36 18.58 1.71
CA THR A 72 5.92 19.39 0.57
C THR A 72 6.56 18.89 -0.72
N GLU A 73 7.80 18.43 -0.69
CA GLU A 73 8.50 17.85 -1.82
C GLU A 73 7.80 16.60 -2.40
N ARG A 74 7.14 15.79 -1.56
CA ARG A 74 6.43 14.59 -2.00
C ARG A 74 5.08 14.84 -2.65
N THR A 75 4.52 16.03 -2.52
CA THR A 75 3.29 16.43 -3.22
C THR A 75 3.57 17.11 -4.54
N ASP A 76 4.63 17.92 -4.63
CA ASP A 76 4.97 18.69 -5.83
C ASP A 76 5.41 17.78 -6.99
N ASP A 77 6.10 16.67 -6.69
CA ASP A 77 6.59 15.72 -7.70
C ASP A 77 5.49 14.92 -8.41
N PHE A 78 4.25 14.92 -7.91
CA PHE A 78 3.17 14.09 -8.44
C PHE A 78 2.13 14.86 -9.26
N GLY A 79 2.38 16.12 -9.53
CA GLY A 79 1.50 17.01 -10.32
C GLY A 79 0.12 17.13 -9.66
N GLY A 80 -0.20 18.27 -9.21
CA GLY A 80 -1.45 18.58 -8.49
C GLY A 80 -1.36 20.04 -8.06
N ASP A 81 -2.29 20.45 -7.25
CA ASP A 81 -2.23 21.75 -6.64
C ASP A 81 -1.13 21.79 -5.56
N PRO A 82 -0.48 22.95 -5.34
CA PRO A 82 0.45 23.06 -4.23
C PRO A 82 -0.26 22.86 -2.90
N LEU A 83 0.35 22.05 -2.03
CA LEU A 83 -0.18 21.84 -0.68
C LEU A 83 -0.12 23.18 0.09
N PRO A 84 -1.21 23.61 0.77
CA PRO A 84 -1.18 24.81 1.58
C PRO A 84 -0.08 24.75 2.65
N ALA A 85 0.58 25.88 2.92
CA ALA A 85 1.65 25.96 3.92
C ALA A 85 1.20 25.56 5.34
N GLU A 86 -0.09 25.64 5.63
CA GLU A 86 -0.71 25.23 6.89
C GLU A 86 -1.00 23.74 6.96
N GLY A 87 -0.69 22.98 5.87
CA GLY A 87 -0.99 21.56 5.73
C GLY A 87 -2.35 21.30 5.10
N LEU A 88 -2.86 20.08 5.29
CA LEU A 88 -4.16 19.68 4.75
C LEU A 88 -5.28 20.52 5.41
N PRO A 89 -6.23 21.09 4.63
CA PRO A 89 -7.35 21.83 5.17
C PRO A 89 -8.16 20.99 6.19
N GLU A 90 -8.85 21.67 7.11
CA GLU A 90 -9.64 21.02 8.17
C GLU A 90 -10.70 20.05 7.61
N ASN A 91 -11.24 20.33 6.44
CA ASN A 91 -12.15 19.46 5.69
C ASN A 91 -11.46 18.63 4.62
N GLY A 92 -10.14 18.44 4.74
CA GLY A 92 -9.37 17.63 3.83
C GLY A 92 -9.57 16.14 4.08
N ALA A 93 -9.45 15.36 3.01
CA ALA A 93 -9.54 13.91 3.04
C ALA A 93 -8.28 13.28 2.45
N VAL A 94 -7.91 12.11 2.97
CA VAL A 94 -6.87 11.27 2.39
C VAL A 94 -7.55 10.03 1.85
N GLU A 95 -7.33 9.73 0.59
CA GLU A 95 -7.88 8.52 -0.03
C GLU A 95 -7.10 7.28 0.41
N ASP A 96 -7.82 6.19 0.62
CA ASP A 96 -7.22 4.91 0.96
C ASP A 96 -6.52 4.30 -0.26
N SER A 97 -5.31 3.81 -0.05
CA SER A 97 -4.56 3.06 -1.05
C SER A 97 -5.07 1.62 -1.16
N ARG A 98 -5.10 1.09 -2.37
CA ARG A 98 -5.28 -0.34 -2.62
C ARG A 98 -4.08 -1.12 -2.11
N LYS A 99 -4.27 -2.42 -1.91
CA LYS A 99 -3.17 -3.32 -1.54
C LYS A 99 -2.11 -3.35 -2.65
N THR A 100 -0.84 -3.38 -2.27
CA THR A 100 0.30 -3.39 -3.20
C THR A 100 0.17 -4.45 -4.30
N VAL A 101 -0.27 -5.66 -3.96
CA VAL A 101 -0.48 -6.72 -4.97
C VAL A 101 -1.52 -6.31 -6.01
N THR A 102 -2.61 -5.66 -5.61
CA THR A 102 -3.63 -5.15 -6.54
C THR A 102 -3.05 -4.06 -7.43
N LEU A 103 -2.26 -3.14 -6.85
CA LEU A 103 -1.58 -2.08 -7.60
C LEU A 103 -0.60 -2.64 -8.64
N LEU A 104 0.10 -3.73 -8.35
CA LEU A 104 0.97 -4.39 -9.33
C LEU A 104 0.17 -4.99 -10.50
N LEU A 105 -1.01 -5.52 -10.26
CA LEU A 105 -1.90 -6.00 -11.32
C LEU A 105 -2.46 -4.85 -12.16
N ASP A 106 -2.87 -3.76 -11.51
CA ASP A 106 -3.33 -2.54 -12.18
C ASP A 106 -2.21 -1.91 -13.02
N LEU A 107 -0.96 -1.94 -12.52
CA LEU A 107 0.22 -1.49 -13.23
C LEU A 107 0.43 -2.26 -14.54
N VAL A 108 0.38 -3.59 -14.51
CA VAL A 108 0.52 -4.42 -15.73
C VAL A 108 -0.52 -4.04 -16.76
N ARG A 109 -1.78 -3.88 -16.33
CA ARG A 109 -2.85 -3.47 -17.22
C ARG A 109 -2.60 -2.08 -17.80
N GLY A 110 -2.29 -1.10 -16.96
CA GLY A 110 -2.05 0.27 -17.39
C GLY A 110 -0.85 0.41 -18.33
N LEU A 111 0.27 -0.27 -18.06
CA LEU A 111 1.42 -0.25 -18.97
C LEU A 111 1.11 -0.95 -20.31
N SER A 112 0.28 -1.99 -20.30
CA SER A 112 -0.20 -2.62 -21.53
C SER A 112 -1.05 -1.66 -22.36
N ASP A 113 -1.94 -0.90 -21.74
CA ASP A 113 -2.77 0.10 -22.41
C ASP A 113 -1.92 1.22 -23.07
N TRP A 114 -0.77 1.53 -22.51
CA TRP A 114 0.19 2.48 -23.05
C TRP A 114 1.23 1.87 -24.02
N ASN A 115 1.07 0.60 -24.43
CA ASN A 115 2.05 -0.14 -25.23
C ASN A 115 3.47 -0.17 -24.62
N ALA A 116 3.56 -0.04 -23.32
CA ALA A 116 4.80 -0.07 -22.57
C ALA A 116 5.13 -1.51 -22.05
N SER A 117 4.59 -2.52 -22.70
CA SER A 117 4.93 -3.93 -22.43
C SER A 117 6.41 -4.14 -22.77
N GLY A 118 7.20 -4.58 -21.78
CA GLY A 118 8.65 -4.68 -21.88
C GLY A 118 9.42 -3.51 -21.27
N ALA A 119 8.72 -2.55 -20.67
CA ALA A 119 9.37 -1.47 -19.94
C ALA A 119 10.08 -2.00 -18.69
N GLU A 120 11.34 -1.64 -18.53
CA GLU A 120 12.10 -1.86 -17.31
C GLU A 120 11.83 -0.73 -16.33
N VAL A 121 11.16 -1.03 -15.23
CA VAL A 121 10.92 -0.07 -14.16
C VAL A 121 12.16 0.00 -13.27
N GLN A 122 12.82 1.14 -13.27
CA GLN A 122 14.07 1.36 -12.55
C GLN A 122 13.86 1.82 -11.11
N ALA A 123 12.81 2.62 -10.88
CA ALA A 123 12.46 3.11 -9.55
C ALA A 123 10.95 3.28 -9.39
N ILE A 124 10.48 3.12 -8.17
CA ILE A 124 9.13 3.50 -7.75
C ILE A 124 9.27 4.50 -6.60
N GLN A 125 8.77 5.70 -6.82
CA GLN A 125 8.66 6.71 -5.78
C GLN A 125 7.22 6.78 -5.30
N THR A 126 7.02 6.87 -4.00
CA THR A 126 5.70 6.99 -3.39
C THR A 126 5.47 8.42 -2.93
N GLY A 127 4.29 8.95 -3.15
CA GLY A 127 3.92 10.30 -2.72
C GLY A 127 2.43 10.52 -2.80
N TYR A 128 2.02 11.77 -2.82
CA TYR A 128 0.62 12.18 -2.82
C TYR A 128 0.38 13.25 -3.86
N ARG A 129 -0.74 13.15 -4.54
CA ARG A 129 -1.28 14.21 -5.39
C ARG A 129 -2.31 14.97 -4.57
N TYR A 130 -2.10 16.27 -4.40
CA TYR A 130 -3.08 17.14 -3.77
C TYR A 130 -4.00 17.74 -4.83
N ALA A 131 -5.30 17.74 -4.55
CA ALA A 131 -6.29 18.48 -5.31
C ALA A 131 -7.11 19.31 -4.32
N GLY A 132 -7.03 20.65 -4.44
CA GLY A 132 -7.67 21.59 -3.55
C GLY A 132 -8.76 22.38 -4.23
N GLU A 133 -9.91 22.55 -3.58
CA GLU A 133 -10.98 23.45 -4.02
C GLU A 133 -11.52 24.23 -2.80
N GLY A 134 -11.09 25.47 -2.66
CA GLY A 134 -11.47 26.34 -1.55
C GLY A 134 -10.97 25.84 -0.20
N ASP A 135 -11.90 25.51 0.70
CA ASP A 135 -11.62 24.98 2.05
C ASP A 135 -11.56 23.44 2.11
N ARG A 136 -11.63 22.80 0.96
CA ARG A 136 -11.57 21.33 0.81
C ARG A 136 -10.31 20.95 0.08
N GLY A 137 -9.79 19.77 0.41
CA GLY A 137 -8.66 19.23 -0.27
C GLY A 137 -8.63 17.72 -0.17
N VAL A 138 -8.16 17.05 -1.22
CA VAL A 138 -8.03 15.60 -1.26
C VAL A 138 -6.57 15.27 -1.55
N LEU A 139 -6.00 14.38 -0.72
CA LEU A 139 -4.71 13.76 -0.96
C LEU A 139 -4.94 12.34 -1.51
N THR A 140 -4.50 12.14 -2.73
CA THR A 140 -4.55 10.84 -3.39
C THR A 140 -3.17 10.21 -3.36
N PRO A 141 -3.00 9.00 -2.79
CA PRO A 141 -1.72 8.31 -2.80
C PRO A 141 -1.35 7.91 -4.24
N MET A 142 -0.10 8.15 -4.62
CA MET A 142 0.42 7.95 -5.97
C MET A 142 1.73 7.18 -5.94
N TRP A 143 1.96 6.39 -6.98
CA TRP A 143 3.28 5.88 -7.32
C TRP A 143 3.76 6.57 -8.61
N LYS A 144 4.97 7.07 -8.60
CA LYS A 144 5.69 7.48 -9.79
C LYS A 144 6.65 6.37 -10.17
N LEU A 145 6.46 5.83 -11.37
CA LEU A 145 7.29 4.77 -11.92
C LEU A 145 8.26 5.42 -12.92
N GLU A 146 9.53 5.21 -12.71
CA GLU A 146 10.58 5.67 -13.60
C GLU A 146 11.04 4.51 -14.46
N THR A 147 10.93 4.66 -15.77
CA THR A 147 11.45 3.72 -16.76
C THR A 147 12.61 4.38 -17.54
N SER A 148 13.29 3.61 -18.39
CA SER A 148 14.36 4.15 -19.25
C SER A 148 13.85 5.17 -20.27
N GLU A 149 12.55 5.17 -20.60
CA GLU A 149 11.98 6.01 -21.65
C GLU A 149 11.21 7.21 -21.08
N GLN A 150 10.39 6.98 -20.06
CA GLN A 150 9.54 8.01 -19.47
C GLN A 150 9.05 7.62 -18.09
N SER A 151 8.39 8.54 -17.42
CA SER A 151 7.74 8.27 -16.14
C SER A 151 6.25 7.99 -16.33
N TYR A 152 5.68 7.17 -15.44
CA TYR A 152 4.25 6.90 -15.35
C TYR A 152 3.78 7.18 -13.93
N TYR A 153 2.52 7.57 -13.78
CA TYR A 153 1.89 7.79 -12.49
C TYR A 153 0.77 6.77 -12.29
N LEU A 154 0.85 6.01 -11.22
CA LEU A 154 -0.22 5.09 -10.79
C LEU A 154 -0.98 5.72 -9.63
N ASN A 155 -2.26 5.95 -9.82
CA ASN A 155 -3.17 6.35 -8.77
C ASN A 155 -3.46 5.15 -7.86
N CYS A 156 -3.00 5.20 -6.61
CA CYS A 156 -3.13 4.07 -5.69
C CYS A 156 -4.55 3.87 -5.14
N ALA A 157 -5.44 4.85 -5.27
CA ALA A 157 -6.83 4.71 -4.87
C ALA A 157 -7.68 4.06 -5.99
N THR A 158 -7.46 4.46 -7.26
CA THR A 158 -8.24 3.97 -8.40
C THR A 158 -7.58 2.84 -9.18
N GLY A 159 -6.25 2.75 -9.15
CA GLY A 159 -5.46 1.83 -9.96
C GLY A 159 -5.23 2.31 -11.40
N GLU A 160 -5.53 3.57 -11.71
CA GLU A 160 -5.34 4.15 -13.03
C GLU A 160 -3.88 4.55 -13.24
N VAL A 161 -3.33 4.22 -14.43
CA VAL A 161 -1.99 4.62 -14.85
C VAL A 161 -2.10 5.75 -15.85
N THR A 162 -1.40 6.85 -15.59
CA THR A 162 -1.39 8.04 -16.43
C THR A 162 0.05 8.47 -16.77
N LEU A 163 0.19 9.23 -17.84
CA LEU A 163 1.45 9.93 -18.17
C LEU A 163 1.54 11.24 -17.35
N PRO A 164 2.77 11.78 -17.19
CA PRO A 164 2.94 13.12 -16.66
C PRO A 164 2.13 14.12 -17.51
N THR A 165 1.33 14.93 -16.85
CA THR A 165 0.70 16.11 -17.48
C THR A 165 1.78 17.17 -17.64
N GLU A 166 2.04 17.61 -18.90
CA GLU A 166 2.91 18.75 -19.18
C GLU A 166 2.36 20.05 -18.59
#